data_3d8e0a9a71c2de842b3f3daa961f6984
#
_entry.id   3d8e0a9a71c2de842b3f3daa961f6984
#
_cell.length_a   1.000
_cell.length_b   1.000
_cell.length_c   1.000
_cell.angle_alpha   90.00
_cell.angle_beta   90.00
_cell.angle_gamma   90.00
#
_symmetry.space_group_name_H-M   'P 1'
#
loop_
_entity.id
_entity.type
_entity.pdbx_description
1 polymer ?
#
loop_
_entity_poly.entity_id
_entity_poly.type
_entity_poly.pdbx_seq_one_letter_code
_entity_poly.pdbx_strand_id
1 'polypeptide(L)'
;MILSGADVKQYILHGGLKFTPALQEIQFQQNGIDIVLEEANVQRLGAGEFTLGRTREQVTLPNDLMAFVQLRSSWARRGFMLPPTVVDAGFSGTITLEIVKFGPVMSLPFGARFAHLIFAKLTSPSEPYSGRYQGQQEITGAYE
;
A
#
# COMPACT_ATOMS: atom_id res chain seq x y z
N MET A 1 17.67 -5.80 1.77
CA MET A 1 17.17 -6.64 2.88
C MET A 1 15.73 -6.31 3.15
N ILE A 2 14.91 -7.32 3.37
CA ILE A 2 13.50 -7.16 3.71
C ILE A 2 13.39 -6.88 5.21
N LEU A 3 12.55 -5.93 5.60
CA LEU A 3 12.37 -5.56 7.00
C LEU A 3 11.34 -6.46 7.67
N SER A 4 11.66 -6.91 8.88
CA SER A 4 10.66 -7.53 9.76
C SER A 4 9.71 -6.45 10.31
N GLY A 5 8.59 -6.88 10.89
CA GLY A 5 7.69 -5.93 11.57
C GLY A 5 8.39 -5.16 12.69
N ALA A 6 9.33 -5.79 13.38
CA ALA A 6 10.13 -5.12 14.42
C ALA A 6 11.04 -4.05 13.81
N ASP A 7 11.67 -4.32 12.67
CA ASP A 7 12.50 -3.34 11.98
C ASP A 7 11.67 -2.18 11.46
N VAL A 8 10.46 -2.44 10.97
CA VAL A 8 9.53 -1.38 10.55
C VAL A 8 9.25 -0.43 11.73
N LYS A 9 9.00 -0.98 12.92
CA LYS A 9 8.79 -0.16 14.12
C LYS A 9 9.99 0.73 14.42
N GLN A 10 11.21 0.21 14.26
CA GLN A 10 12.42 1.00 14.46
C GLN A 10 12.54 2.13 13.43
N TYR A 11 12.19 1.87 12.19
CA TYR A 11 12.17 2.92 11.16
C TYR A 11 11.14 3.99 11.45
N ILE A 12 9.98 3.63 12.01
CA ILE A 12 8.96 4.60 12.43
C ILE A 12 9.49 5.46 13.59
N LEU A 13 10.22 4.86 14.54
CA LEU A 13 10.75 5.58 15.69
C LEU A 13 11.95 6.46 15.33
N HIS A 14 12.85 5.99 14.47
CA HIS A 14 14.16 6.59 14.28
C HIS A 14 14.57 6.81 12.82
N GLY A 15 13.92 6.15 11.88
CA GLY A 15 14.40 6.09 10.49
C GLY A 15 13.64 6.94 9.48
N GLY A 16 12.66 7.72 9.92
CA GLY A 16 11.93 8.62 9.04
C GLY A 16 10.77 8.00 8.26
N LEU A 17 10.40 6.76 8.56
CA LEU A 17 9.19 6.14 8.02
C LEU A 17 7.99 6.64 8.83
N LYS A 18 6.96 7.17 8.15
CA LYS A 18 5.79 7.77 8.81
C LYS A 18 4.50 7.24 8.22
N PHE A 19 3.49 7.11 9.07
CA PHE A 19 2.13 6.75 8.66
C PHE A 19 1.13 7.70 9.32
N THR A 20 0.15 8.17 8.55
CA THR A 20 -0.97 8.98 9.04
C THR A 20 -2.26 8.38 8.50
N PRO A 21 -3.19 7.94 9.37
CA PRO A 21 -3.07 7.83 10.81
C PRO A 21 -2.01 6.84 11.26
N ALA A 22 -1.59 6.94 12.51
CA ALA A 22 -0.62 6.00 13.08
C ALA A 22 -1.13 4.56 12.99
N LEU A 23 -0.23 3.62 12.70
CA LEU A 23 -0.58 2.21 12.58
C LEU A 23 -1.00 1.63 13.92
N GLN A 24 -2.04 0.79 13.89
CA GLN A 24 -2.46 -0.02 15.03
C GLN A 24 -1.59 -1.28 15.12
N GLU A 25 -1.47 -1.84 16.31
CA GLU A 25 -0.63 -3.01 16.51
C GLU A 25 -0.99 -4.19 15.59
N ILE A 26 -2.29 -4.38 15.33
CA ILE A 26 -2.77 -5.46 14.46
C ILE A 26 -2.27 -5.34 13.02
N GLN A 27 -1.83 -4.16 12.59
CA GLN A 27 -1.34 -3.93 11.23
C GLN A 27 0.10 -4.41 11.04
N PHE A 28 0.88 -4.58 12.13
CA PHE A 28 2.24 -5.08 12.05
C PHE A 28 2.25 -6.59 11.90
N GLN A 29 2.95 -7.08 10.88
CA GLN A 29 3.09 -8.49 10.58
C GLN A 29 4.57 -8.90 10.65
N GLN A 30 4.87 -10.18 10.41
CA GLN A 30 6.23 -10.70 10.54
C GLN A 30 7.22 -10.02 9.59
N ASN A 31 6.79 -9.73 8.36
CA ASN A 31 7.69 -9.19 7.33
C ASN A 31 7.07 -8.02 6.56
N GLY A 32 6.32 -7.19 7.26
CA GLY A 32 5.69 -6.02 6.66
C GLY A 32 4.53 -5.50 7.49
N ILE A 33 3.69 -4.69 6.85
CA ILE A 33 2.50 -4.14 7.49
C ILE A 33 1.28 -4.31 6.59
N ASP A 34 0.12 -4.43 7.20
CA ASP A 34 -1.16 -4.38 6.48
C ASP A 34 -1.67 -2.95 6.44
N ILE A 35 -2.21 -2.55 5.30
CA ILE A 35 -2.83 -1.24 5.11
C ILE A 35 -4.31 -1.40 4.72
N VAL A 36 -5.08 -0.38 5.02
CA VAL A 36 -6.55 -0.42 4.96
C VAL A 36 -7.04 0.18 3.64
N LEU A 37 -8.00 -0.50 3.00
CA LEU A 37 -8.72 0.06 1.86
C LEU A 37 -9.74 1.07 2.37
N GLU A 38 -9.59 2.34 1.98
CA GLU A 38 -10.47 3.40 2.46
C GLU A 38 -11.64 3.66 1.52
N GLU A 39 -11.38 3.78 0.22
CA GLU A 39 -12.41 4.04 -0.78
C GLU A 39 -11.99 3.51 -2.14
N ALA A 40 -12.94 3.45 -3.06
CA ALA A 40 -12.72 3.12 -4.46
C ALA A 40 -13.75 3.84 -5.31
N ASN A 41 -13.53 3.86 -6.63
CA ASN A 41 -14.45 4.52 -7.56
C ASN A 41 -15.79 3.78 -7.70
N VAL A 42 -15.85 2.51 -7.25
CA VAL A 42 -17.07 1.72 -7.22
C VAL A 42 -17.18 1.01 -5.87
N GLN A 43 -18.39 0.54 -5.53
CA GLN A 43 -18.64 -0.16 -4.27
C GLN A 43 -18.49 -1.68 -4.40
N ARG A 44 -18.59 -2.22 -5.62
CA ARG A 44 -18.63 -3.65 -5.91
C ARG A 44 -17.89 -3.93 -7.19
N LEU A 45 -17.27 -5.10 -7.27
CA LEU A 45 -16.64 -5.59 -8.51
C LEU A 45 -17.21 -6.94 -8.88
N GLY A 46 -17.59 -7.08 -10.15
CA GLY A 46 -17.92 -8.34 -10.78
C GLY A 46 -16.70 -8.98 -11.41
N ALA A 47 -16.91 -10.19 -11.95
CA ALA A 47 -15.85 -10.97 -12.59
C ALA A 47 -15.22 -10.21 -13.75
N GLY A 48 -13.89 -10.06 -13.73
CA GLY A 48 -13.14 -9.39 -14.77
C GLY A 48 -13.16 -7.87 -14.72
N GLU A 49 -13.84 -7.28 -13.72
CA GLU A 49 -13.90 -5.83 -13.58
C GLU A 49 -12.68 -5.28 -12.83
N PHE A 50 -12.40 -4.02 -13.07
CA PHE A 50 -11.25 -3.29 -12.53
C PHE A 50 -11.72 -1.95 -11.96
N THR A 51 -11.13 -1.53 -10.84
CA THR A 51 -11.34 -0.21 -10.28
C THR A 51 -10.08 0.31 -9.62
N LEU A 52 -10.02 1.62 -9.41
CA LEU A 52 -9.01 2.24 -8.57
C LEU A 52 -9.59 2.48 -7.18
N GLY A 53 -8.77 2.19 -6.19
CA GLY A 53 -9.05 2.51 -4.80
C GLY A 53 -7.87 3.24 -4.18
N ARG A 54 -7.98 3.61 -2.93
CA ARG A 54 -6.88 4.20 -2.17
C ARG A 54 -6.82 3.68 -0.75
N THR A 55 -5.64 3.74 -0.20
CA THR A 55 -5.39 3.39 1.19
C THR A 55 -5.88 4.46 2.15
N ARG A 56 -6.23 4.03 3.36
CA ARG A 56 -6.48 4.96 4.47
C ARG A 56 -5.19 5.67 4.85
N GLU A 57 -4.11 4.91 4.96
CA GLU A 57 -2.83 5.43 5.43
C GLU A 57 -2.15 6.26 4.34
N GLN A 58 -1.71 7.44 4.75
CA GLN A 58 -0.68 8.17 4.04
C GLN A 58 0.67 7.67 4.54
N VAL A 59 1.56 7.31 3.64
CA VAL A 59 2.89 6.83 3.99
C VAL A 59 3.93 7.84 3.53
N THR A 60 4.97 8.03 4.33
CA THR A 60 6.17 8.78 3.94
C THR A 60 7.37 7.87 4.12
N LEU A 61 8.05 7.58 3.02
CA LEU A 61 9.23 6.72 3.03
C LEU A 61 10.50 7.58 3.08
N PRO A 62 11.48 7.17 3.90
CA PRO A 62 12.82 7.79 3.82
C PRO A 62 13.50 7.38 2.51
N ASN A 63 14.65 8.00 2.22
CA ASN A 63 15.33 7.80 0.94
C ASN A 63 16.06 6.46 0.83
N ASP A 64 16.10 5.67 1.88
CA ASP A 64 16.76 4.35 1.88
C ASP A 64 15.79 3.17 1.93
N LEU A 65 14.47 3.42 1.89
CA LEU A 65 13.45 2.38 1.85
C LEU A 65 12.55 2.51 0.63
N MET A 66 12.26 1.36 0.00
CA MET A 66 11.16 1.22 -0.94
C MET A 66 10.15 0.20 -0.38
N ALA A 67 8.97 0.13 -0.95
CA ALA A 67 8.00 -0.88 -0.55
C ALA A 67 7.41 -1.59 -1.77
N PHE A 68 7.17 -2.90 -1.63
CA PHE A 68 6.34 -3.66 -2.55
C PHE A 68 4.89 -3.60 -2.08
N VAL A 69 3.95 -3.37 -3.00
CA VAL A 69 2.52 -3.36 -2.69
C VAL A 69 1.95 -4.72 -3.07
N GLN A 70 1.47 -5.46 -2.07
CA GLN A 70 0.92 -6.79 -2.25
C GLN A 70 -0.51 -6.84 -1.72
N LEU A 71 -1.28 -7.82 -2.15
CA LEU A 71 -2.60 -8.08 -1.61
C LEU A 71 -2.48 -9.06 -0.44
N ARG A 72 -3.27 -8.87 0.61
CA ARG A 72 -3.36 -9.86 1.67
C ARG A 72 -3.97 -11.16 1.12
N SER A 73 -3.42 -12.29 1.52
CA SER A 73 -3.83 -13.59 0.99
C SER A 73 -5.31 -13.92 1.23
N SER A 74 -5.89 -13.42 2.32
CA SER A 74 -7.31 -13.65 2.61
C SER A 74 -8.23 -13.02 1.55
N TRP A 75 -7.83 -11.90 0.95
CA TRP A 75 -8.59 -11.26 -0.13
C TRP A 75 -8.27 -11.89 -1.48
N ALA A 76 -7.03 -12.30 -1.70
CA ALA A 76 -6.65 -13.05 -2.90
C ALA A 76 -7.48 -14.34 -3.01
N ARG A 77 -7.71 -15.03 -1.89
CA ARG A 77 -8.53 -16.25 -1.84
C ARG A 77 -10.00 -16.00 -2.15
N ARG A 78 -10.46 -14.75 -2.10
CA ARG A 78 -11.82 -14.35 -2.47
C ARG A 78 -11.90 -13.82 -3.90
N GLY A 79 -10.82 -13.94 -4.65
CA GLY A 79 -10.78 -13.60 -6.06
C GLY A 79 -10.34 -12.17 -6.36
N PHE A 80 -9.88 -11.41 -5.38
CA PHE A 80 -9.26 -10.11 -5.63
C PHE A 80 -7.81 -10.28 -6.09
N MET A 81 -7.34 -9.32 -6.88
CA MET A 81 -5.96 -9.26 -7.32
C MET A 81 -5.50 -7.80 -7.37
N LEU A 82 -4.25 -7.56 -6.97
CA LEU A 82 -3.54 -6.31 -7.23
C LEU A 82 -2.37 -6.61 -8.16
N PRO A 83 -2.25 -5.95 -9.31
CA PRO A 83 -1.01 -6.02 -10.08
C PRO A 83 0.17 -5.60 -9.20
N PRO A 84 1.34 -6.24 -9.33
CA PRO A 84 2.49 -5.87 -8.52
C PRO A 84 2.97 -4.45 -8.85
N THR A 85 3.06 -3.61 -7.83
CA THR A 85 3.58 -2.25 -7.93
C THR A 85 4.52 -1.97 -6.77
N VAL A 86 5.18 -0.83 -6.82
CA VAL A 86 6.11 -0.42 -5.76
C VAL A 86 5.81 1.00 -5.31
N VAL A 87 6.23 1.30 -4.09
CA VAL A 87 6.30 2.67 -3.56
C VAL A 87 7.78 3.04 -3.52
N ASP A 88 8.13 4.06 -4.26
CA ASP A 88 9.53 4.48 -4.39
C ASP A 88 10.02 5.17 -3.11
N ALA A 89 11.33 5.05 -2.87
CA ALA A 89 11.98 5.74 -1.76
C ALA A 89 11.74 7.25 -1.86
N GLY A 90 11.43 7.87 -0.73
CA GLY A 90 11.13 9.30 -0.66
C GLY A 90 9.70 9.68 -1.02
N PHE A 91 8.86 8.72 -1.42
CA PHE A 91 7.44 9.00 -1.68
C PHE A 91 6.71 9.39 -0.40
N SER A 92 5.78 10.33 -0.53
CA SER A 92 4.82 10.68 0.54
C SER A 92 3.44 10.82 -0.06
N GLY A 93 2.44 10.17 0.53
CA GLY A 93 1.06 10.25 0.08
C GLY A 93 0.27 8.98 0.39
N THR A 94 -1.00 8.98 0.02
CA THR A 94 -1.81 7.76 0.02
C THR A 94 -1.44 6.91 -1.21
N ILE A 95 -1.71 5.61 -1.15
CA ILE A 95 -1.40 4.70 -2.26
C ILE A 95 -2.68 4.41 -3.02
N THR A 96 -2.66 4.65 -4.33
CA THR A 96 -3.73 4.22 -5.23
C THR A 96 -3.56 2.73 -5.48
N LEU A 97 -4.64 1.97 -5.32
CA LEU A 97 -4.66 0.53 -5.51
C LEU A 97 -5.44 0.18 -6.78
N GLU A 98 -4.83 -0.62 -7.64
CA GLU A 98 -5.44 -1.11 -8.88
C GLU A 98 -6.09 -2.47 -8.57
N ILE A 99 -7.42 -2.49 -8.41
CA ILE A 99 -8.14 -3.65 -7.89
C ILE A 99 -8.87 -4.37 -9.01
N VAL A 100 -8.60 -5.67 -9.15
CA VAL A 100 -9.26 -6.56 -10.11
C VAL A 100 -10.00 -7.64 -9.34
N LYS A 101 -11.15 -8.09 -9.88
CA LYS A 101 -11.93 -9.17 -9.28
C LYS A 101 -12.08 -10.32 -10.27
N PHE A 102 -11.86 -11.52 -9.77
CA PHE A 102 -12.21 -12.77 -10.43
C PHE A 102 -13.30 -13.46 -9.62
N GLY A 103 -14.08 -14.30 -10.28
CA GLY A 103 -15.20 -15.01 -9.65
C GLY A 103 -16.41 -14.10 -9.40
N PRO A 104 -17.34 -14.53 -8.52
CA PRO A 104 -18.62 -13.82 -8.32
C PRO A 104 -18.42 -12.38 -7.89
N VAL A 105 -19.43 -11.52 -8.20
CA VAL A 105 -19.46 -10.13 -7.75
C VAL A 105 -19.37 -10.08 -6.22
N MET A 106 -18.60 -9.10 -5.73
CA MET A 106 -18.38 -8.93 -4.31
C MET A 106 -18.25 -7.45 -3.98
N SER A 107 -18.75 -7.05 -2.80
CA SER A 107 -18.53 -5.71 -2.28
C SER A 107 -17.08 -5.53 -1.91
N LEU A 108 -16.54 -4.33 -2.14
CA LEU A 108 -15.18 -4.00 -1.72
C LEU A 108 -15.13 -3.87 -0.19
N PRO A 109 -14.10 -4.41 0.44
CA PRO A 109 -14.02 -4.45 1.90
C PRO A 109 -13.50 -3.15 2.50
N PHE A 110 -14.23 -2.05 2.35
CA PHE A 110 -13.83 -0.76 2.91
C PHE A 110 -13.66 -0.84 4.44
N GLY A 111 -12.62 -0.24 4.94
CA GLY A 111 -12.28 -0.26 6.36
C GLY A 111 -11.53 -1.51 6.81
N ALA A 112 -11.32 -2.48 5.92
CA ALA A 112 -10.57 -3.70 6.24
C ALA A 112 -9.11 -3.59 5.82
N ARG A 113 -8.23 -4.33 6.53
CA ARG A 113 -6.84 -4.51 6.12
C ARG A 113 -6.84 -5.29 4.81
N PHE A 114 -6.45 -4.65 3.72
CA PHE A 114 -6.63 -5.17 2.36
C PHE A 114 -5.32 -5.49 1.70
N ALA A 115 -4.38 -4.55 1.71
CA ALA A 115 -3.08 -4.69 1.08
C ALA A 115 -1.99 -4.86 2.14
N HIS A 116 -0.81 -5.24 1.69
CA HIS A 116 0.34 -5.52 2.53
C HIS A 116 1.55 -4.86 1.92
N LEU A 117 2.27 -4.07 2.72
CA LEU A 117 3.52 -3.44 2.29
C LEU A 117 4.70 -4.23 2.83
N ILE A 118 5.60 -4.62 1.91
CA ILE A 118 6.87 -5.26 2.25
C ILE A 118 7.96 -4.24 1.96
N PHE A 119 8.72 -3.86 2.99
CA PHE A 119 9.77 -2.85 2.85
C PHE A 119 11.11 -3.50 2.58
N ALA A 120 11.83 -2.93 1.63
CA ALA A 120 13.20 -3.32 1.32
C ALA A 120 14.13 -2.13 1.49
N LYS A 121 15.23 -2.37 2.19
CA LYS A 121 16.28 -1.35 2.36
C LYS A 121 17.11 -1.30 1.08
N LEU A 122 17.31 -0.10 0.55
CA LEU A 122 18.23 0.13 -0.58
C LEU A 122 19.67 0.00 -0.09
N THR A 123 20.55 -0.45 -0.98
CA THR A 123 21.99 -0.57 -0.66
C THR A 123 22.66 0.77 -0.43
N SER A 124 22.06 1.83 -0.96
CA SER A 124 22.45 3.22 -0.69
C SER A 124 21.21 4.10 -0.83
N PRO A 125 21.13 5.24 -0.12
CA PRO A 125 20.02 6.15 -0.29
C PRO A 125 19.88 6.64 -1.72
N SER A 126 18.64 6.76 -2.21
CA SER A 126 18.35 7.32 -3.51
C SER A 126 18.10 8.83 -3.40
N GLU A 127 18.00 9.50 -4.56
CA GLU A 127 17.36 10.80 -4.62
C GLU A 127 15.90 10.65 -4.20
N PRO A 128 15.30 11.67 -3.53
CA PRO A 128 13.90 11.60 -3.15
C PRO A 128 12.99 11.45 -4.38
N TYR A 129 11.96 10.63 -4.25
CA TYR A 129 10.94 10.52 -5.29
C TYR A 129 10.34 11.90 -5.58
N SER A 130 10.33 12.28 -6.86
CA SER A 130 9.76 13.54 -7.33
C SER A 130 8.81 13.36 -8.52
N GLY A 131 8.28 12.14 -8.68
CA GLY A 131 7.36 11.80 -9.75
C GLY A 131 5.97 12.41 -9.58
N ARG A 132 5.10 12.14 -10.54
CA ARG A 132 3.79 12.79 -10.67
C ARG A 132 2.80 12.44 -9.56
N TYR A 133 3.04 11.34 -8.84
CA TYR A 133 2.14 10.90 -7.76
C TYR A 133 2.58 11.41 -6.39
N GLN A 134 3.68 12.20 -6.31
CA GLN A 134 4.17 12.71 -5.04
C GLN A 134 3.09 13.57 -4.36
N GLY A 135 2.82 13.27 -3.09
CA GLY A 135 1.85 14.00 -2.28
C GLY A 135 0.39 13.66 -2.56
N GLN A 136 0.10 12.60 -3.35
CA GLN A 136 -1.29 12.27 -3.66
C GLN A 136 -2.09 11.95 -2.40
N GLN A 137 -3.35 12.42 -2.37
CA GLN A 137 -4.29 12.22 -1.27
C GLN A 137 -5.56 11.53 -1.75
N GLU A 138 -5.89 11.71 -3.01
CA GLU A 138 -7.10 11.19 -3.64
C GLU A 138 -6.76 9.95 -4.49
N ILE A 139 -7.79 9.25 -4.94
CA ILE A 139 -7.62 8.22 -5.96
C ILE A 139 -7.12 8.92 -7.22
N THR A 140 -5.91 8.55 -7.67
CA THR A 140 -5.25 9.22 -8.79
C THR A 140 -5.19 8.27 -9.98
N GLY A 141 -5.73 8.71 -11.12
CA GLY A 141 -5.62 7.98 -12.36
C GLY A 141 -4.22 8.07 -12.97
N ALA A 142 -3.98 7.32 -14.03
CA ALA A 142 -2.68 7.27 -14.67
C ALA A 142 -2.32 8.60 -15.34
N TYR A 143 -1.06 8.99 -15.20
CA TYR A 143 -0.45 10.03 -16.01
C TYR A 143 0.30 9.41 -17.18
N GLU A 144 0.40 10.13 -18.26
CA GLU A 144 1.19 9.76 -19.43
C GLU A 144 2.53 10.45 -19.47
#